data_6f8db69f46b75e83657c82a0cb927222
#
_entry.id   6f8db69f46b75e83657c82a0cb927222
#
_cell.length_a   1.000
_cell.length_b   1.000
_cell.length_c   1.000
_cell.angle_alpha   90.00
_cell.angle_beta   90.00
_cell.angle_gamma   90.00
#
_symmetry.space_group_name_H-M   'P 1'
#
loop_
_entity.id
_entity.type
_entity.pdbx_description
1 polymer ?
#
loop_
_entity_poly.entity_id
_entity_poly.type
_entity_poly.pdbx_seq_one_letter_code
_entity_poly.pdbx_strand_id
1 'polypeptide(L)'
;AANFHEKNVIQINDTHPALVIPELMRILMDDAGLDWDTAWNITTHSVAYTNHTVLSEALERWPQELMQSLLPRVWTIITEIARRYQEKIENYYHDEAKTREMAIIWDGQVRMANLCIAGGMAVNGVSALHSDILRNDVFKYQCAMEPEKFKNVTNGIDHRRWLAQINPRLDELVRALAGGDEYLLHPEALKKLEAYADDTAVLNRLGEIKRANKLDFAVYVKKTQGIVLNTDAIFDVQVKRLHEYKRQLLNAMHIIYLYQQLQNDPNRAMQPRVFLFGAKAAPGYAVAKRIIRLINSLAAEVNA
;
A
#
# COMPACT_ATOMS: atom_id res chain seq x y z
N ALA A 1 -7.19 -20.76 -27.00
CA ALA A 1 -5.97 -20.26 -26.36
C ALA A 1 -5.36 -19.08 -27.14
N ALA A 2 -5.23 -19.17 -28.48
CA ALA A 2 -4.48 -18.18 -29.28
C ALA A 2 -4.92 -16.71 -29.14
N ASN A 3 -6.19 -16.44 -28.89
CA ASN A 3 -6.73 -15.08 -28.70
C ASN A 3 -7.00 -14.72 -27.23
N PHE A 4 -6.40 -15.42 -26.29
CA PHE A 4 -6.63 -15.20 -24.86
C PHE A 4 -6.31 -13.76 -24.45
N HIS A 5 -5.20 -13.21 -24.88
CA HIS A 5 -4.74 -11.85 -24.60
C HIS A 5 -5.61 -10.74 -25.19
N GLU A 6 -6.42 -11.04 -26.21
CA GLU A 6 -7.37 -10.08 -26.80
C GLU A 6 -8.63 -9.90 -25.92
N LYS A 7 -8.93 -10.87 -25.05
CA LYS A 7 -10.16 -10.94 -24.27
C LYS A 7 -9.94 -10.89 -22.77
N ASN A 8 -8.71 -11.07 -22.30
CA ASN A 8 -8.40 -11.22 -20.89
C ASN A 8 -7.19 -10.39 -20.49
N VAL A 9 -7.30 -9.73 -19.34
CA VAL A 9 -6.20 -9.08 -18.64
C VAL A 9 -6.17 -9.60 -17.21
N ILE A 10 -4.99 -9.97 -16.75
CA ILE A 10 -4.72 -10.40 -15.38
C ILE A 10 -3.91 -9.30 -14.71
N GLN A 11 -4.53 -8.63 -13.72
CA GLN A 11 -3.86 -7.61 -12.94
C GLN A 11 -3.17 -8.23 -11.73
N ILE A 12 -1.84 -8.20 -11.69
CA ILE A 12 -1.02 -8.59 -10.54
C ILE A 12 -1.06 -7.45 -9.53
N ASN A 13 -1.74 -7.67 -8.40
CA ASN A 13 -1.83 -6.72 -7.32
C ASN A 13 -0.69 -6.95 -6.33
N ASP A 14 0.38 -6.16 -6.43
CA ASP A 14 1.69 -6.42 -5.85
C ASP A 14 2.32 -7.71 -6.43
N THR A 15 3.40 -8.19 -5.85
CA THR A 15 4.10 -9.40 -6.32
C THR A 15 3.50 -10.71 -5.82
N HIS A 16 2.52 -10.67 -4.92
CA HIS A 16 1.94 -11.86 -4.30
C HIS A 16 1.47 -12.92 -5.32
N PRO A 17 0.77 -12.55 -6.42
CA PRO A 17 0.38 -13.51 -7.45
C PRO A 17 1.35 -13.57 -8.64
N ALA A 18 2.63 -13.19 -8.49
CA ALA A 18 3.60 -13.13 -9.59
C ALA A 18 3.80 -14.46 -10.33
N LEU A 19 3.56 -15.59 -9.65
CA LEU A 19 3.62 -16.93 -10.26
C LEU A 19 2.57 -17.16 -11.36
N VAL A 20 1.58 -16.27 -11.51
CA VAL A 20 0.66 -16.33 -12.64
C VAL A 20 1.38 -16.26 -13.99
N ILE A 21 2.53 -15.58 -14.06
CA ILE A 21 3.32 -15.47 -15.29
C ILE A 21 3.85 -16.84 -15.74
N PRO A 22 4.67 -17.53 -14.95
CA PRO A 22 5.17 -18.84 -15.38
C PRO A 22 4.07 -19.92 -15.38
N GLU A 23 3.01 -19.79 -14.57
CA GLU A 23 1.89 -20.74 -14.61
C GLU A 23 1.03 -20.57 -15.86
N LEU A 24 0.78 -19.34 -16.32
CA LEU A 24 0.11 -19.12 -17.60
C LEU A 24 0.94 -19.67 -18.77
N MET A 25 2.26 -19.48 -18.73
CA MET A 25 3.17 -20.12 -19.68
C MET A 25 3.04 -21.64 -19.67
N ARG A 26 3.04 -22.26 -18.48
CA ARG A 26 2.85 -23.71 -18.34
C ARG A 26 1.55 -24.19 -18.98
N ILE A 27 0.44 -23.55 -18.65
CA ILE A 27 -0.88 -23.89 -19.19
C ILE A 27 -0.90 -23.76 -20.71
N LEU A 28 -0.34 -22.68 -21.25
CA LEU A 28 -0.33 -22.44 -22.69
C LEU A 28 0.57 -23.45 -23.43
N MET A 29 1.72 -23.84 -22.84
CA MET A 29 2.62 -24.79 -23.48
C MET A 29 2.23 -26.24 -23.23
N ASP A 30 2.01 -26.63 -21.97
CA ASP A 30 1.86 -28.04 -21.58
C ASP A 30 0.43 -28.53 -21.80
N ASP A 31 -0.59 -27.69 -21.50
CA ASP A 31 -2.00 -28.10 -21.61
C ASP A 31 -2.60 -27.70 -22.97
N ALA A 32 -2.21 -26.54 -23.55
CA ALA A 32 -2.72 -26.07 -24.83
C ALA A 32 -1.81 -26.36 -26.03
N GLY A 33 -0.60 -26.89 -25.81
CA GLY A 33 0.32 -27.33 -26.86
C GLY A 33 0.96 -26.22 -27.69
N LEU A 34 1.00 -24.98 -27.17
CA LEU A 34 1.63 -23.87 -27.87
C LEU A 34 3.14 -23.89 -27.71
N ASP A 35 3.86 -23.37 -28.71
CA ASP A 35 5.30 -23.14 -28.58
C ASP A 35 5.60 -21.99 -27.60
N TRP A 36 6.87 -21.88 -27.19
CA TRP A 36 7.32 -20.87 -26.21
C TRP A 36 7.01 -19.44 -26.65
N ASP A 37 7.31 -19.10 -27.88
CA ASP A 37 7.24 -17.70 -28.33
C ASP A 37 5.78 -17.23 -28.45
N THR A 38 4.90 -18.12 -28.91
CA THR A 38 3.44 -17.90 -28.92
C THR A 38 2.89 -17.77 -27.50
N ALA A 39 3.26 -18.67 -26.60
CA ALA A 39 2.84 -18.63 -25.19
C ALA A 39 3.37 -17.37 -24.47
N TRP A 40 4.61 -16.97 -24.72
CA TRP A 40 5.22 -15.78 -24.17
C TRP A 40 4.53 -14.50 -24.67
N ASN A 41 4.26 -14.42 -25.97
CA ASN A 41 3.50 -13.30 -26.52
C ASN A 41 2.12 -13.15 -25.87
N ILE A 42 1.38 -14.25 -25.72
CA ILE A 42 0.08 -14.23 -25.04
C ILE A 42 0.23 -13.78 -23.60
N THR A 43 1.18 -14.33 -22.85
CA THR A 43 1.41 -14.01 -21.43
C THR A 43 1.75 -12.55 -21.24
N THR A 44 2.71 -12.02 -22.00
CA THR A 44 3.17 -10.63 -21.88
C THR A 44 2.16 -9.59 -22.36
N HIS A 45 1.11 -9.99 -23.07
CA HIS A 45 -0.01 -9.14 -23.44
C HIS A 45 -1.28 -9.39 -22.61
N SER A 46 -1.22 -10.32 -21.64
CA SER A 46 -2.33 -10.61 -20.72
C SER A 46 -2.11 -10.16 -19.30
N VAL A 47 -0.87 -9.86 -18.91
CA VAL A 47 -0.51 -9.58 -17.51
C VAL A 47 -0.09 -8.13 -17.34
N ALA A 48 -0.60 -7.47 -16.29
CA ALA A 48 -0.14 -6.14 -15.87
C ALA A 48 0.17 -6.15 -14.37
N TYR A 49 1.13 -5.34 -13.93
CA TYR A 49 1.64 -5.33 -12.56
C TYR A 49 1.44 -3.98 -11.89
N THR A 50 0.79 -3.98 -10.71
CA THR A 50 0.72 -2.81 -9.84
C THR A 50 1.69 -2.99 -8.67
N ASN A 51 2.68 -2.11 -8.56
CA ASN A 51 3.57 -2.04 -7.40
C ASN A 51 2.95 -1.20 -6.29
N HIS A 52 3.12 -1.63 -5.03
CA HIS A 52 2.62 -0.92 -3.83
C HIS A 52 3.73 -0.48 -2.87
N THR A 53 5.01 -0.81 -3.15
CA THR A 53 6.12 -0.51 -2.24
C THR A 53 7.35 0.00 -2.97
N VAL A 54 8.09 0.90 -2.30
CA VAL A 54 9.39 1.40 -2.76
C VAL A 54 10.55 0.89 -1.88
N LEU A 55 10.24 0.22 -0.77
CA LEU A 55 11.24 -0.29 0.17
C LEU A 55 11.83 -1.60 -0.33
N SER A 56 13.12 -1.66 -0.48
CA SER A 56 13.84 -2.84 -0.99
C SER A 56 13.59 -4.10 -0.15
N GLU A 57 13.46 -3.95 1.19
CA GLU A 57 13.15 -5.03 2.11
C GLU A 57 11.73 -5.58 1.97
N ALA A 58 10.82 -4.81 1.37
CA ALA A 58 9.44 -5.22 1.12
C ALA A 58 9.22 -5.77 -0.30
N LEU A 59 10.23 -5.71 -1.18
CA LEU A 59 10.20 -6.37 -2.48
C LEU A 59 10.42 -7.87 -2.29
N GLU A 60 9.43 -8.64 -2.66
CA GLU A 60 9.35 -10.08 -2.41
C GLU A 60 10.46 -10.86 -3.12
N ARG A 61 11.12 -11.73 -2.38
CA ARG A 61 12.16 -12.64 -2.87
C ARG A 61 11.94 -14.03 -2.30
N TRP A 62 12.20 -15.05 -3.12
CA TRP A 62 12.07 -16.44 -2.71
C TRP A 62 13.36 -17.22 -2.99
N PRO A 63 13.80 -18.09 -2.07
CA PRO A 63 14.92 -18.99 -2.36
C PRO A 63 14.65 -19.83 -3.60
N GLN A 64 15.61 -19.90 -4.51
CA GLN A 64 15.48 -20.73 -5.73
C GLN A 64 15.24 -22.20 -5.40
N GLU A 65 15.89 -22.74 -4.35
CA GLU A 65 15.72 -24.11 -3.90
C GLU A 65 14.27 -24.44 -3.51
N LEU A 66 13.58 -23.49 -2.89
CA LEU A 66 12.16 -23.63 -2.55
C LEU A 66 11.31 -23.76 -3.83
N MET A 67 11.54 -22.87 -4.81
CA MET A 67 10.81 -22.94 -6.09
C MET A 67 11.10 -24.22 -6.84
N GLN A 68 12.37 -24.63 -6.88
CA GLN A 68 12.80 -25.85 -7.55
C GLN A 68 12.21 -27.11 -6.93
N SER A 69 12.13 -27.17 -5.59
CA SER A 69 11.63 -28.35 -4.87
C SER A 69 10.11 -28.48 -4.92
N LEU A 70 9.39 -27.37 -4.78
CA LEU A 70 7.92 -27.38 -4.69
C LEU A 70 7.23 -27.29 -6.04
N LEU A 71 7.82 -26.58 -7.00
CA LEU A 71 7.22 -26.26 -8.30
C LEU A 71 8.21 -26.50 -9.46
N PRO A 72 8.71 -27.73 -9.66
CA PRO A 72 9.83 -28.00 -10.58
C PRO A 72 9.54 -27.58 -12.02
N ARG A 73 8.31 -27.75 -12.52
CA ARG A 73 7.97 -27.33 -13.89
C ARG A 73 7.90 -25.79 -14.01
N VAL A 74 7.27 -25.12 -13.05
CA VAL A 74 7.21 -23.65 -12.97
C VAL A 74 8.62 -23.07 -12.84
N TRP A 75 9.48 -23.71 -12.03
CA TRP A 75 10.90 -23.35 -11.90
C TRP A 75 11.64 -23.39 -13.24
N THR A 76 11.47 -24.46 -14.03
CA THR A 76 12.08 -24.57 -15.37
C THR A 76 11.65 -23.39 -16.27
N ILE A 77 10.39 -22.98 -16.19
CA ILE A 77 9.87 -21.84 -16.95
C ILE A 77 10.47 -20.52 -16.45
N ILE A 78 10.50 -20.31 -15.12
CA ILE A 78 11.14 -19.11 -14.53
C ILE A 78 12.61 -19.00 -14.96
N THR A 79 13.34 -20.10 -14.97
CA THR A 79 14.75 -20.13 -15.37
C THR A 79 14.93 -19.69 -16.82
N GLU A 80 14.08 -20.16 -17.73
CA GLU A 80 14.14 -19.77 -19.13
C GLU A 80 13.68 -18.31 -19.35
N ILE A 81 12.67 -17.84 -18.63
CA ILE A 81 12.28 -16.41 -18.64
C ILE A 81 13.48 -15.56 -18.16
N ALA A 82 14.11 -15.96 -17.07
CA ALA A 82 15.24 -15.24 -16.49
C ALA A 82 16.42 -15.17 -17.45
N ARG A 83 16.77 -16.29 -18.12
CA ARG A 83 17.83 -16.34 -19.12
C ARG A 83 17.57 -15.39 -20.29
N ARG A 84 16.37 -15.45 -20.89
CA ARG A 84 15.99 -14.58 -22.01
C ARG A 84 15.94 -13.10 -21.62
N TYR A 85 15.45 -12.81 -20.40
CA TYR A 85 15.42 -11.44 -19.91
C TYR A 85 16.83 -10.90 -19.63
N GLN A 86 17.71 -11.72 -19.10
CA GLN A 86 19.11 -11.36 -18.90
C GLN A 86 19.82 -11.07 -20.22
N GLU A 87 19.66 -11.91 -21.25
CA GLU A 87 20.18 -11.64 -22.59
C GLU A 87 19.69 -10.30 -23.17
N LYS A 88 18.41 -9.98 -22.96
CA LYS A 88 17.84 -8.69 -23.36
C LYS A 88 18.51 -7.51 -22.65
N ILE A 89 18.77 -7.64 -21.33
CA ILE A 89 19.44 -6.61 -20.54
C ILE A 89 20.89 -6.43 -20.98
N GLU A 90 21.63 -7.52 -21.16
CA GLU A 90 23.03 -7.51 -21.59
C GLU A 90 23.21 -6.89 -22.97
N ASN A 91 22.32 -7.21 -23.90
CA ASN A 91 22.32 -6.62 -25.25
C ASN A 91 21.99 -5.12 -25.25
N TYR A 92 21.23 -4.64 -24.27
CA TYR A 92 20.87 -3.22 -24.18
C TYR A 92 21.92 -2.39 -23.43
N TYR A 93 22.44 -2.90 -22.31
CA TYR A 93 23.30 -2.12 -21.42
C TYR A 93 24.79 -2.43 -21.54
N HIS A 94 25.18 -3.65 -21.85
CA HIS A 94 26.58 -4.11 -21.76
C HIS A 94 27.25 -3.77 -20.42
N ASP A 95 26.51 -3.93 -19.30
CA ASP A 95 26.87 -3.50 -17.95
C ASP A 95 26.45 -4.57 -16.93
N GLU A 96 27.42 -5.26 -16.33
CA GLU A 96 27.19 -6.35 -15.38
C GLU A 96 26.43 -5.87 -14.10
N ALA A 97 26.71 -4.66 -13.62
CA ALA A 97 26.04 -4.15 -12.43
C ALA A 97 24.55 -3.94 -12.67
N LYS A 98 24.16 -3.41 -13.83
CA LYS A 98 22.77 -3.27 -14.23
C LYS A 98 22.10 -4.61 -14.47
N THR A 99 22.80 -5.54 -15.12
CA THR A 99 22.33 -6.92 -15.31
C THR A 99 22.01 -7.56 -13.96
N ARG A 100 22.91 -7.44 -13.00
CA ARG A 100 22.71 -7.95 -11.64
C ARG A 100 21.49 -7.31 -10.94
N GLU A 101 21.30 -6.01 -11.07
CA GLU A 101 20.18 -5.29 -10.44
C GLU A 101 18.83 -5.70 -11.04
N MET A 102 18.78 -5.88 -12.36
CA MET A 102 17.56 -6.20 -13.10
C MET A 102 17.26 -7.70 -13.18
N ALA A 103 18.23 -8.58 -12.87
CA ALA A 103 18.08 -10.04 -12.98
C ALA A 103 16.89 -10.56 -12.16
N ILE A 104 16.12 -11.49 -12.75
CA ILE A 104 15.03 -12.20 -12.07
C ILE A 104 15.60 -13.19 -11.04
N ILE A 105 16.65 -13.92 -11.42
CA ILE A 105 17.35 -14.85 -10.52
C ILE A 105 18.74 -14.29 -10.27
N TRP A 106 19.07 -14.08 -8.99
CA TRP A 106 20.39 -13.63 -8.58
C TRP A 106 20.66 -14.01 -7.13
N ASP A 107 21.89 -14.44 -6.86
CA ASP A 107 22.35 -14.81 -5.51
C ASP A 107 21.41 -15.81 -4.80
N GLY A 108 21.02 -16.86 -5.51
CA GLY A 108 20.14 -17.91 -5.00
C GLY A 108 18.69 -17.47 -4.73
N GLN A 109 18.29 -16.28 -5.17
CA GLN A 109 16.96 -15.74 -4.95
C GLN A 109 16.22 -15.46 -6.25
N VAL A 110 14.91 -15.70 -6.27
CA VAL A 110 14.00 -15.25 -7.32
C VAL A 110 13.39 -13.92 -6.88
N ARG A 111 13.60 -12.87 -7.67
CA ARG A 111 13.10 -11.52 -7.42
C ARG A 111 11.77 -11.33 -8.13
N MET A 112 10.69 -11.37 -7.37
CA MET A 112 9.33 -11.43 -7.93
C MET A 112 8.95 -10.14 -8.68
N ALA A 113 9.39 -8.97 -8.22
CA ALA A 113 9.14 -7.72 -8.93
C ALA A 113 9.79 -7.70 -10.33
N ASN A 114 11.03 -8.17 -10.45
CA ASN A 114 11.71 -8.26 -11.75
C ASN A 114 11.00 -9.26 -12.70
N LEU A 115 10.49 -10.37 -12.16
CA LEU A 115 9.66 -11.31 -12.93
C LEU A 115 8.37 -10.63 -13.43
N CYS A 116 7.69 -9.85 -12.56
CA CYS A 116 6.48 -9.11 -12.93
C CYS A 116 6.73 -8.07 -14.03
N ILE A 117 7.87 -7.36 -13.96
CA ILE A 117 8.26 -6.38 -14.98
C ILE A 117 8.59 -7.06 -16.31
N ALA A 118 9.34 -8.17 -16.28
CA ALA A 118 9.69 -8.91 -17.48
C ALA A 118 8.44 -9.48 -18.19
N GLY A 119 7.52 -10.07 -17.44
CA GLY A 119 6.33 -10.76 -17.96
C GLY A 119 5.08 -9.90 -18.10
N GLY A 120 5.10 -8.63 -17.66
CA GLY A 120 3.95 -7.74 -17.74
C GLY A 120 3.98 -6.78 -18.94
N MET A 121 2.82 -6.45 -19.48
CA MET A 121 2.66 -5.41 -20.51
C MET A 121 2.72 -3.99 -19.93
N ALA A 122 2.40 -3.83 -18.64
CA ALA A 122 2.42 -2.55 -17.95
C ALA A 122 2.79 -2.72 -16.47
N VAL A 123 3.44 -1.71 -15.93
CA VAL A 123 3.81 -1.58 -14.52
C VAL A 123 3.32 -0.22 -14.05
N ASN A 124 2.49 -0.18 -13.00
CA ASN A 124 2.06 1.09 -12.48
C ASN A 124 2.36 1.27 -10.99
N GLY A 125 2.67 2.52 -10.64
CA GLY A 125 2.58 3.01 -9.27
C GLY A 125 1.17 3.49 -8.95
N VAL A 126 0.90 3.76 -7.67
CA VAL A 126 -0.44 4.05 -7.13
C VAL A 126 -0.65 5.53 -6.77
N SER A 127 0.30 6.39 -7.11
CA SER A 127 0.21 7.85 -7.07
C SER A 127 1.27 8.44 -8.00
N ALA A 128 1.15 9.72 -8.38
CA ALA A 128 2.15 10.40 -9.22
C ALA A 128 3.55 10.30 -8.60
N LEU A 129 3.71 10.70 -7.33
CA LEU A 129 4.98 10.64 -6.61
C LEU A 129 5.54 9.20 -6.56
N HIS A 130 4.69 8.21 -6.25
CA HIS A 130 5.12 6.81 -6.23
C HIS A 130 5.62 6.35 -7.60
N SER A 131 4.89 6.68 -8.66
CA SER A 131 5.26 6.33 -10.03
C SER A 131 6.56 6.98 -10.47
N ASP A 132 6.82 8.22 -10.03
CA ASP A 132 8.08 8.92 -10.30
C ASP A 132 9.25 8.27 -9.55
N ILE A 133 9.06 7.84 -8.31
CA ILE A 133 10.07 7.07 -7.55
C ILE A 133 10.36 5.74 -8.24
N LEU A 134 9.33 5.02 -8.72
CA LEU A 134 9.55 3.77 -9.47
C LEU A 134 10.39 3.99 -10.73
N ARG A 135 10.11 5.04 -11.51
CA ARG A 135 10.80 5.36 -12.75
C ARG A 135 12.24 5.85 -12.55
N ASN A 136 12.45 6.68 -11.54
CA ASN A 136 13.70 7.43 -11.38
C ASN A 136 14.66 6.78 -10.38
N ASP A 137 14.18 5.83 -9.56
CA ASP A 137 14.97 5.21 -8.49
C ASP A 137 14.82 3.68 -8.50
N VAL A 138 13.68 3.13 -8.06
CA VAL A 138 13.50 1.70 -7.78
C VAL A 138 13.70 0.82 -9.01
N PHE A 139 13.12 1.19 -10.15
CA PHE A 139 13.17 0.45 -11.43
C PHE A 139 13.71 1.32 -12.58
N LYS A 140 14.62 2.23 -12.26
CA LYS A 140 15.16 3.19 -13.23
C LYS A 140 15.76 2.55 -14.49
N TYR A 141 16.42 1.41 -14.33
CA TYR A 141 17.04 0.71 -15.46
C TYR A 141 15.99 -0.02 -16.31
N GLN A 142 15.02 -0.68 -15.67
CA GLN A 142 13.90 -1.29 -16.39
C GLN A 142 13.10 -0.22 -17.14
N CYS A 143 12.84 0.91 -16.49
CA CYS A 143 12.14 2.03 -17.10
C CYS A 143 12.91 2.65 -18.28
N ALA A 144 14.23 2.76 -18.19
CA ALA A 144 15.04 3.26 -19.29
C ALA A 144 15.04 2.32 -20.49
N MET A 145 14.99 1.00 -20.26
CA MET A 145 14.92 -0.02 -21.31
C MET A 145 13.53 -0.14 -21.96
N GLU A 146 12.46 0.00 -21.16
CA GLU A 146 11.05 -0.17 -21.58
C GLU A 146 10.15 0.94 -20.99
N PRO A 147 10.35 2.22 -21.36
CA PRO A 147 9.68 3.36 -20.72
C PRO A 147 8.16 3.32 -20.88
N GLU A 148 7.67 2.77 -22.00
CA GLU A 148 6.24 2.67 -22.30
C GLU A 148 5.48 1.73 -21.36
N LYS A 149 6.15 0.80 -20.68
CA LYS A 149 5.53 -0.07 -19.69
C LYS A 149 5.14 0.69 -18.40
N PHE A 150 5.88 1.74 -18.04
CA PHE A 150 5.72 2.40 -16.74
C PHE A 150 4.63 3.47 -16.77
N LYS A 151 3.54 3.21 -16.06
CA LYS A 151 2.34 4.04 -16.00
C LYS A 151 2.13 4.61 -14.58
N ASN A 152 1.22 5.56 -14.48
CA ASN A 152 0.66 5.98 -13.19
C ASN A 152 -0.84 5.73 -13.18
N VAL A 153 -1.33 5.07 -12.14
CA VAL A 153 -2.76 4.95 -11.85
C VAL A 153 -2.95 5.30 -10.37
N THR A 154 -3.29 6.57 -10.12
CA THR A 154 -3.52 7.04 -8.76
C THR A 154 -4.70 6.31 -8.13
N ASN A 155 -4.55 5.88 -6.87
CA ASN A 155 -5.64 5.28 -6.12
C ASN A 155 -6.84 6.21 -6.09
N GLY A 156 -8.04 5.63 -6.23
CA GLY A 156 -9.29 6.35 -6.04
C GLY A 156 -9.64 6.51 -4.55
N ILE A 157 -10.76 7.19 -4.31
CA ILE A 157 -11.41 7.33 -3.01
C ILE A 157 -12.79 6.68 -3.05
N ASP A 158 -13.23 6.13 -1.94
CA ASP A 158 -14.62 5.71 -1.73
C ASP A 158 -15.31 6.70 -0.77
N HIS A 159 -15.71 7.84 -1.31
CA HIS A 159 -16.39 8.91 -0.55
C HIS A 159 -17.81 8.52 -0.16
N ARG A 160 -18.47 7.60 -0.86
CA ARG A 160 -19.79 7.09 -0.48
C ARG A 160 -19.72 6.31 0.82
N ARG A 161 -18.74 5.40 0.98
CA ARG A 161 -18.55 4.64 2.22
C ARG A 161 -17.81 5.47 3.28
N TRP A 162 -16.67 6.03 2.93
CA TRP A 162 -15.73 6.62 3.90
C TRP A 162 -16.01 8.10 4.21
N LEU A 163 -17.03 8.69 3.62
CA LEU A 163 -17.57 9.99 4.00
C LEU A 163 -19.07 9.88 4.33
N ALA A 164 -19.91 9.60 3.34
CA ALA A 164 -21.37 9.65 3.51
C ALA A 164 -21.88 8.60 4.49
N GLN A 165 -21.53 7.33 4.32
CA GLN A 165 -22.07 6.23 5.13
C GLN A 165 -21.56 6.25 6.57
N ILE A 166 -20.24 6.50 6.78
CA ILE A 166 -19.66 6.40 8.12
C ILE A 166 -19.76 7.68 8.94
N ASN A 167 -20.09 8.82 8.31
CA ASN A 167 -20.21 10.12 8.98
C ASN A 167 -21.46 10.86 8.54
N PRO A 168 -22.66 10.39 8.93
CA PRO A 168 -23.93 10.94 8.46
C PRO A 168 -24.14 12.42 8.83
N ARG A 169 -23.60 12.87 9.97
CA ARG A 169 -23.67 14.30 10.35
C ARG A 169 -22.88 15.19 9.40
N LEU A 170 -21.70 14.72 8.96
CA LEU A 170 -20.88 15.42 7.97
C LEU A 170 -21.51 15.32 6.58
N ASP A 171 -22.07 14.18 6.22
CA ASP A 171 -22.77 13.99 4.96
C ASP A 171 -23.96 14.97 4.82
N GLU A 172 -24.76 15.16 5.87
CA GLU A 172 -25.85 16.13 5.89
C GLU A 172 -25.37 17.55 5.59
N LEU A 173 -24.28 17.98 6.23
CA LEU A 173 -23.68 19.29 5.98
C LEU A 173 -23.14 19.40 4.54
N VAL A 174 -22.45 18.38 4.06
CA VAL A 174 -21.90 18.36 2.70
C VAL A 174 -23.03 18.46 1.67
N ARG A 175 -24.12 17.72 1.82
CA ARG A 175 -25.31 17.80 0.94
C ARG A 175 -25.89 19.21 0.93
N ALA A 176 -26.02 19.83 2.10
CA ALA A 176 -26.56 21.19 2.19
C ALA A 176 -25.70 22.21 1.45
N LEU A 177 -24.38 22.10 1.54
CA LEU A 177 -23.42 23.04 0.92
C LEU A 177 -23.13 22.74 -0.56
N ALA A 178 -23.08 21.47 -0.93
CA ALA A 178 -22.78 21.04 -2.31
C ALA A 178 -24.02 21.09 -3.24
N GLY A 179 -25.21 21.27 -2.69
CA GLY A 179 -26.46 21.34 -3.46
C GLY A 179 -27.11 19.97 -3.68
N GLY A 180 -26.96 19.04 -2.74
CA GLY A 180 -27.64 17.73 -2.76
C GLY A 180 -26.69 16.55 -2.93
N ASP A 181 -27.22 15.47 -3.51
CA ASP A 181 -26.57 14.16 -3.59
C ASP A 181 -25.60 14.00 -4.77
N GLU A 182 -25.47 15.02 -5.61
CA GLU A 182 -24.65 14.97 -6.82
C GLU A 182 -23.22 14.47 -6.56
N TYR A 183 -22.63 14.90 -5.45
CA TYR A 183 -21.24 14.52 -5.09
C TYR A 183 -21.04 13.00 -4.89
N LEU A 184 -22.12 12.23 -4.64
CA LEU A 184 -22.02 10.78 -4.50
C LEU A 184 -21.68 10.07 -5.82
N LEU A 185 -22.11 10.66 -6.96
CA LEU A 185 -21.84 10.17 -8.30
C LEU A 185 -20.70 10.98 -8.97
N HIS A 186 -20.63 12.26 -8.69
CA HIS A 186 -19.72 13.23 -9.27
C HIS A 186 -18.94 13.94 -8.16
N PRO A 187 -17.85 13.32 -7.63
CA PRO A 187 -17.10 13.86 -6.49
C PRO A 187 -16.52 15.26 -6.74
N GLU A 188 -16.42 15.69 -7.98
CA GLU A 188 -16.03 17.05 -8.36
C GLU A 188 -16.97 18.13 -7.79
N ALA A 189 -18.21 17.77 -7.50
CA ALA A 189 -19.18 18.67 -6.86
C ALA A 189 -18.70 19.12 -5.45
N LEU A 190 -17.82 18.35 -4.80
CA LEU A 190 -17.20 18.74 -3.52
C LEU A 190 -16.35 20.03 -3.63
N LYS A 191 -15.90 20.43 -4.81
CA LYS A 191 -15.21 21.71 -5.02
C LYS A 191 -16.08 22.92 -4.63
N LYS A 192 -17.41 22.80 -4.68
CA LYS A 192 -18.32 23.85 -4.22
C LYS A 192 -18.08 24.23 -2.76
N LEU A 193 -17.53 23.32 -1.94
CA LEU A 193 -17.21 23.56 -0.54
C LEU A 193 -16.09 24.59 -0.34
N GLU A 194 -15.23 24.82 -1.33
CA GLU A 194 -14.15 25.80 -1.27
C GLU A 194 -14.70 27.24 -1.02
N ALA A 195 -15.92 27.52 -1.48
CA ALA A 195 -16.59 28.80 -1.24
C ALA A 195 -16.88 29.09 0.25
N TYR A 196 -16.85 28.06 1.09
CA TYR A 196 -17.15 28.15 2.53
C TYR A 196 -15.89 28.02 3.41
N ALA A 197 -14.69 28.06 2.81
CA ALA A 197 -13.44 27.85 3.55
C ALA A 197 -13.25 28.84 4.72
N ASP A 198 -13.73 30.07 4.57
CA ASP A 198 -13.64 31.15 5.58
C ASP A 198 -15.00 31.47 6.22
N ASP A 199 -16.05 30.70 5.94
CA ASP A 199 -17.38 30.89 6.54
C ASP A 199 -17.40 30.40 7.99
N THR A 200 -17.45 31.37 8.93
CA THR A 200 -17.42 31.09 10.37
C THR A 200 -18.56 30.18 10.83
N ALA A 201 -19.77 30.31 10.25
CA ALA A 201 -20.92 29.48 10.64
C ALA A 201 -20.69 28.02 10.19
N VAL A 202 -20.15 27.81 8.98
CA VAL A 202 -19.82 26.48 8.49
C VAL A 202 -18.68 25.86 9.30
N LEU A 203 -17.62 26.63 9.61
CA LEU A 203 -16.51 26.17 10.44
C LEU A 203 -16.95 25.76 11.85
N ASN A 204 -17.83 26.54 12.47
CA ASN A 204 -18.42 26.21 13.78
C ASN A 204 -19.23 24.90 13.67
N ARG A 205 -20.06 24.75 12.63
CA ARG A 205 -20.84 23.52 12.41
C ARG A 205 -19.96 22.30 12.22
N LEU A 206 -18.85 22.41 11.49
CA LEU A 206 -17.84 21.33 11.37
C LEU A 206 -17.24 20.96 12.74
N GLY A 207 -16.95 21.97 13.58
CA GLY A 207 -16.48 21.78 14.95
C GLY A 207 -17.47 21.01 15.82
N GLU A 208 -18.76 21.38 15.75
CA GLU A 208 -19.86 20.69 16.47
C GLU A 208 -19.99 19.22 16.02
N ILE A 209 -19.96 18.95 14.71
CA ILE A 209 -20.04 17.62 14.15
C ILE A 209 -18.87 16.76 14.66
N LYS A 210 -17.65 17.29 14.60
CA LYS A 210 -16.46 16.59 15.09
C LYS A 210 -16.56 16.30 16.59
N ARG A 211 -17.03 17.26 17.39
CA ARG A 211 -17.23 17.08 18.82
C ARG A 211 -18.27 16.00 19.11
N ALA A 212 -19.41 16.01 18.42
CA ALA A 212 -20.46 15.00 18.57
C ALA A 212 -19.91 13.57 18.25
N ASN A 213 -19.15 13.43 17.16
CA ASN A 213 -18.54 12.15 16.81
C ASN A 213 -17.49 11.68 17.86
N LYS A 214 -16.71 12.60 18.44
CA LYS A 214 -15.80 12.28 19.56
C LYS A 214 -16.55 11.81 20.79
N LEU A 215 -17.69 12.44 21.12
CA LEU A 215 -18.53 12.04 22.25
C LEU A 215 -19.11 10.63 22.05
N ASP A 216 -19.64 10.32 20.86
CA ASP A 216 -20.14 8.98 20.56
C ASP A 216 -19.04 7.93 20.71
N PHE A 217 -17.84 8.23 20.21
CA PHE A 217 -16.69 7.34 20.34
C PHE A 217 -16.26 7.19 21.80
N ALA A 218 -16.24 8.27 22.58
CA ALA A 218 -15.89 8.22 24.01
C ALA A 218 -16.89 7.35 24.80
N VAL A 219 -18.18 7.44 24.50
CA VAL A 219 -19.23 6.57 25.09
C VAL A 219 -18.97 5.12 24.74
N TYR A 220 -18.65 4.82 23.48
CA TYR A 220 -18.31 3.46 23.04
C TYR A 220 -17.10 2.90 23.77
N VAL A 221 -16.00 3.65 23.85
CA VAL A 221 -14.77 3.24 24.53
C VAL A 221 -15.00 3.02 26.02
N LYS A 222 -15.74 3.93 26.68
CA LYS A 222 -16.12 3.76 28.09
C LYS A 222 -16.92 2.47 28.31
N LYS A 223 -17.87 2.18 27.44
CA LYS A 223 -18.71 0.98 27.55
C LYS A 223 -17.93 -0.32 27.30
N THR A 224 -17.00 -0.32 26.35
CA THR A 224 -16.31 -1.55 25.90
C THR A 224 -14.98 -1.80 26.60
N GLN A 225 -14.31 -0.74 27.08
CA GLN A 225 -12.96 -0.82 27.64
C GLN A 225 -12.85 -0.18 29.05
N GLY A 226 -13.88 0.49 29.53
CA GLY A 226 -13.87 1.18 30.82
C GLY A 226 -13.06 2.49 30.85
N ILE A 227 -12.50 2.92 29.71
CA ILE A 227 -11.62 4.09 29.63
C ILE A 227 -12.46 5.36 29.37
N VAL A 228 -12.17 6.43 30.12
CA VAL A 228 -12.80 7.74 29.93
C VAL A 228 -11.88 8.61 29.09
N LEU A 229 -12.37 9.07 27.93
CA LEU A 229 -11.62 9.93 27.03
C LEU A 229 -11.95 11.40 27.23
N ASN A 230 -10.93 12.27 27.23
CA ASN A 230 -11.12 13.71 27.16
C ASN A 230 -11.47 14.13 25.72
N THR A 231 -12.72 14.47 25.46
CA THR A 231 -13.21 14.83 24.12
C THR A 231 -12.77 16.22 23.64
N ASP A 232 -12.21 17.06 24.52
CA ASP A 232 -11.62 18.35 24.15
C ASP A 232 -10.14 18.22 23.73
N ALA A 233 -9.54 17.07 23.99
CA ALA A 233 -8.18 16.77 23.56
C ALA A 233 -8.06 16.56 22.05
N ILE A 234 -6.85 16.73 21.51
CA ILE A 234 -6.51 16.26 20.16
C ILE A 234 -6.53 14.73 20.16
N PHE A 235 -7.31 14.12 19.28
CA PHE A 235 -7.25 12.69 19.05
C PHE A 235 -6.17 12.40 18.00
N ASP A 236 -5.03 11.87 18.47
CA ASP A 236 -3.91 11.42 17.66
C ASP A 236 -4.12 9.94 17.34
N VAL A 237 -4.49 9.65 16.09
CA VAL A 237 -4.98 8.33 15.69
C VAL A 237 -4.05 7.66 14.70
N GLN A 238 -3.52 6.49 15.07
CA GLN A 238 -2.73 5.65 14.18
C GLN A 238 -3.37 4.25 14.06
N VAL A 239 -4.31 4.13 13.11
CA VAL A 239 -5.06 2.89 12.85
C VAL A 239 -4.58 2.26 11.55
N LYS A 240 -3.64 1.33 11.65
CA LYS A 240 -3.05 0.59 10.54
C LYS A 240 -2.34 -0.67 11.06
N ARG A 241 -2.19 -1.71 10.23
CA ARG A 241 -1.40 -2.90 10.59
C ARG A 241 -0.04 -2.47 11.11
N LEU A 242 0.44 -3.12 12.18
CA LEU A 242 1.75 -2.81 12.74
C LEU A 242 2.85 -3.35 11.81
N HIS A 243 3.71 -2.44 11.38
CA HIS A 243 4.86 -2.73 10.56
C HIS A 243 5.94 -1.67 10.81
N GLU A 244 7.22 -2.03 10.75
CA GLU A 244 8.32 -1.09 11.03
C GLU A 244 8.26 0.14 10.14
N TYR A 245 7.99 0.00 8.83
CA TYR A 245 7.90 1.14 7.91
C TYR A 245 6.69 2.07 8.15
N LYS A 246 5.68 1.61 8.90
CA LYS A 246 4.52 2.46 9.30
C LYS A 246 4.82 3.31 10.54
N ARG A 247 5.98 3.10 11.17
CA ARG A 247 6.56 3.94 12.22
C ARG A 247 5.74 4.08 13.50
N GLN A 248 4.99 3.04 13.91
CA GLN A 248 4.31 3.04 15.20
C GLN A 248 5.33 3.14 16.36
N LEU A 249 6.53 2.56 16.21
CA LEU A 249 7.60 2.72 17.19
C LEU A 249 8.02 4.19 17.35
N LEU A 250 8.16 4.93 16.24
CA LEU A 250 8.51 6.36 16.31
C LEU A 250 7.42 7.16 17.02
N ASN A 251 6.14 6.84 16.80
CA ASN A 251 5.03 7.47 17.51
C ASN A 251 5.07 7.12 19.01
N ALA A 252 5.34 5.87 19.38
CA ALA A 252 5.52 5.49 20.79
C ALA A 252 6.68 6.25 21.46
N MET A 253 7.81 6.41 20.77
CA MET A 253 8.93 7.21 21.24
C MET A 253 8.56 8.69 21.40
N HIS A 254 7.76 9.24 20.50
CA HIS A 254 7.24 10.61 20.62
C HIS A 254 6.35 10.76 21.85
N ILE A 255 5.49 9.79 22.16
CA ILE A 255 4.66 9.79 23.37
C ILE A 255 5.54 9.76 24.63
N ILE A 256 6.57 8.91 24.66
CA ILE A 256 7.55 8.87 25.76
C ILE A 256 8.21 10.24 25.93
N TYR A 257 8.64 10.86 24.84
CA TYR A 257 9.22 12.20 24.90
C TYR A 257 8.28 13.23 25.50
N LEU A 258 7.02 13.27 25.05
CA LEU A 258 6.00 14.20 25.59
C LEU A 258 5.73 13.93 27.09
N TYR A 259 5.64 12.67 27.47
CA TYR A 259 5.45 12.26 28.87
C TYR A 259 6.60 12.74 29.75
N GLN A 260 7.85 12.54 29.34
CA GLN A 260 9.03 13.04 30.06
C GLN A 260 9.06 14.57 30.15
N GLN A 261 8.63 15.29 29.09
CA GLN A 261 8.55 16.74 29.14
C GLN A 261 7.54 17.22 30.20
N LEU A 262 6.41 16.54 30.34
CA LEU A 262 5.39 16.85 31.37
C LEU A 262 5.84 16.46 32.78
N GLN A 263 6.60 15.35 32.94
CA GLN A 263 7.18 14.99 34.23
C GLN A 263 8.22 16.03 34.70
N ASN A 264 9.04 16.55 33.79
CA ASN A 264 10.07 17.54 34.08
C ASN A 264 9.49 18.95 34.35
N ASP A 265 8.38 19.28 33.67
CA ASP A 265 7.66 20.55 33.82
C ASP A 265 6.16 20.29 33.75
N PRO A 266 5.50 20.00 34.90
CA PRO A 266 4.06 19.73 34.96
C PRO A 266 3.18 20.92 34.54
N ASN A 267 3.73 22.14 34.56
CA ASN A 267 3.02 23.36 34.17
C ASN A 267 3.24 23.73 32.69
N ARG A 268 3.96 22.91 31.95
CA ARG A 268 4.21 23.13 30.52
C ARG A 268 2.90 23.29 29.75
N ALA A 269 2.77 24.42 29.04
CA ALA A 269 1.63 24.64 28.16
C ALA A 269 1.66 23.63 27.00
N MET A 270 0.76 22.66 27.04
CA MET A 270 0.59 21.65 26.01
C MET A 270 -0.90 21.36 25.81
N GLN A 271 -1.31 21.33 24.53
CA GLN A 271 -2.68 20.92 24.19
C GLN A 271 -2.88 19.43 24.60
N PRO A 272 -3.91 19.11 25.39
CA PRO A 272 -4.20 17.73 25.77
C PRO A 272 -4.36 16.82 24.55
N ARG A 273 -3.84 15.57 24.66
CA ARG A 273 -3.88 14.57 23.60
C ARG A 273 -4.45 13.25 24.09
N VAL A 274 -5.16 12.58 23.21
CA VAL A 274 -5.56 11.18 23.36
C VAL A 274 -4.92 10.41 22.23
N PHE A 275 -4.01 9.48 22.54
CA PHE A 275 -3.35 8.63 21.56
C PHE A 275 -4.14 7.35 21.37
N LEU A 276 -4.49 7.05 20.11
CA LEU A 276 -5.29 5.90 19.73
C LEU A 276 -4.52 5.02 18.75
N PHE A 277 -4.20 3.80 19.17
CA PHE A 277 -3.59 2.79 18.31
C PHE A 277 -4.62 1.71 17.96
N GLY A 278 -4.77 1.42 16.68
CA GLY A 278 -5.51 0.27 16.19
C GLY A 278 -4.63 -0.55 15.26
N ALA A 279 -4.12 -1.69 15.76
CA ALA A 279 -3.15 -2.46 15.01
C ALA A 279 -3.29 -3.96 15.26
N LYS A 280 -2.74 -4.75 14.34
CA LYS A 280 -2.46 -6.17 14.51
C LYS A 280 -1.15 -6.51 13.78
N ALA A 281 -0.46 -7.54 14.25
CA ALA A 281 0.77 -8.06 13.65
C ALA A 281 0.58 -9.49 13.16
N ALA A 282 1.35 -9.88 12.15
CA ALA A 282 1.45 -11.29 11.77
C ALA A 282 2.04 -12.11 12.92
N PRO A 283 1.61 -13.38 13.14
CA PRO A 283 2.04 -14.20 14.26
C PRO A 283 3.56 -14.37 14.38
N GLY A 284 4.26 -14.50 13.26
CA GLY A 284 5.71 -14.65 13.19
C GLY A 284 6.51 -13.34 13.27
N TYR A 285 5.86 -12.17 13.23
CA TYR A 285 6.55 -10.89 13.20
C TYR A 285 6.95 -10.43 14.62
N ALA A 286 8.06 -10.96 15.12
CA ALA A 286 8.51 -10.76 16.50
C ALA A 286 8.71 -9.29 16.87
N VAL A 287 9.34 -8.48 15.99
CA VAL A 287 9.56 -7.04 16.24
C VAL A 287 8.24 -6.29 16.37
N ALA A 288 7.27 -6.52 15.48
CA ALA A 288 5.95 -5.92 15.56
C ALA A 288 5.24 -6.26 16.88
N LYS A 289 5.33 -7.51 17.34
CA LYS A 289 4.75 -7.92 18.64
C LYS A 289 5.42 -7.22 19.84
N ARG A 290 6.74 -6.99 19.78
CA ARG A 290 7.46 -6.22 20.80
C ARG A 290 7.02 -4.76 20.84
N ILE A 291 6.76 -4.16 19.66
CA ILE A 291 6.23 -2.79 19.58
C ILE A 291 4.82 -2.71 20.16
N ILE A 292 3.93 -3.69 19.90
CA ILE A 292 2.61 -3.78 20.55
C ILE A 292 2.77 -3.84 22.07
N ARG A 293 3.68 -4.68 22.57
CA ARG A 293 3.94 -4.79 24.01
C ARG A 293 4.41 -3.46 24.60
N LEU A 294 5.34 -2.76 23.92
CA LEU A 294 5.82 -1.45 24.34
C LEU A 294 4.68 -0.44 24.45
N ILE A 295 3.81 -0.36 23.43
CA ILE A 295 2.67 0.57 23.42
C ILE A 295 1.71 0.27 24.58
N ASN A 296 1.42 -1.01 24.86
CA ASN A 296 0.56 -1.38 25.97
C ASN A 296 1.20 -1.05 27.35
N SER A 297 2.51 -1.28 27.50
CA SER A 297 3.23 -0.91 28.73
C SER A 297 3.24 0.62 28.92
N LEU A 298 3.48 1.36 27.84
CA LEU A 298 3.45 2.82 27.87
C LEU A 298 2.06 3.34 28.21
N ALA A 299 1.00 2.72 27.68
CA ALA A 299 -0.38 3.10 28.01
C ALA A 299 -0.68 2.90 29.51
N ALA A 300 -0.20 1.84 30.12
CA ALA A 300 -0.35 1.62 31.57
C ALA A 300 0.34 2.71 32.39
N GLU A 301 1.53 3.13 31.98
CA GLU A 301 2.30 4.17 32.65
C GLU A 301 1.71 5.57 32.49
N VAL A 302 1.30 5.93 31.28
CA VAL A 302 0.76 7.27 30.94
C VAL A 302 -0.63 7.49 31.52
N ASN A 303 -1.43 6.43 31.70
CA ASN A 303 -2.80 6.52 32.23
C ASN A 303 -2.88 6.32 33.76
N ALA A 304 -1.77 6.01 34.44
CA ALA A 304 -1.71 5.90 35.90
C ALA A 304 -1.76 7.28 36.55
#